data_8b1e51f326996e89607dec6da9559ff5
#
_entry.id   8b1e51f326996e89607dec6da9559ff5
#
_cell.length_a   1.000
_cell.length_b   1.000
_cell.length_c   1.000
_cell.angle_alpha   90.00
_cell.angle_beta   90.00
_cell.angle_gamma   90.00
#
_symmetry.space_group_name_H-M   'P 1'
#
loop_
_entity.id
_entity.type
_entity.pdbx_description
1 polymer ?
#
loop_
_entity_poly.entity_id
_entity_poly.type
_entity_poly.pdbx_seq_one_letter_code
_entity_poly.pdbx_strand_id
1 'polypeptide(L)'
;MTPALFRRALMVAGGLLLLPAPSHAHLMNTGLGPFYDGVSHFTLTPEDLLPALALALLAGQRGSRTGRLALFALSLAWLAGGLAGLTFPANRSATALTTVSFLALGGLVAADARLRPEWVTGLALVLGILHGYLNGAAMSQAKLGALGLVGIVTALFVAVTLVAALVVALRAPWARVAVRVTGSWIAAIGLLLLGWSFRAA
;
A
#
# COMPACT_ATOMS: atom_id res chain seq x y z
N MET A 1 38.88 11.53 7.22
CA MET A 1 37.83 11.09 8.13
C MET A 1 38.25 9.74 8.70
N THR A 2 38.40 9.61 10.00
CA THR A 2 38.86 8.33 10.60
C THR A 2 37.75 7.27 10.52
N PRO A 3 38.11 5.97 10.40
CA PRO A 3 37.10 4.89 10.33
C PRO A 3 36.12 4.89 11.53
N ALA A 4 36.56 5.37 12.69
CA ALA A 4 35.76 5.49 13.89
C ALA A 4 34.68 6.58 13.77
N LEU A 5 34.98 7.71 13.16
CA LEU A 5 34.04 8.79 12.88
C LEU A 5 32.97 8.38 11.87
N PHE A 6 33.38 7.64 10.84
CA PHE A 6 32.44 7.09 9.85
C PHE A 6 31.43 6.11 10.47
N ARG A 7 31.90 5.16 11.32
CA ARG A 7 31.03 4.23 12.03
C ARG A 7 30.07 4.94 12.99
N ARG A 8 30.54 5.96 13.71
CA ARG A 8 29.68 6.75 14.60
C ARG A 8 28.63 7.55 13.82
N ALA A 9 28.99 8.17 12.70
CA ALA A 9 28.04 8.85 11.81
C ALA A 9 26.99 7.88 11.25
N LEU A 10 27.39 6.68 10.86
CA LEU A 10 26.47 5.64 10.36
C LEU A 10 25.50 5.15 11.43
N MET A 11 25.99 4.95 12.67
CA MET A 11 25.15 4.55 13.81
C MET A 11 24.18 5.67 14.22
N VAL A 12 24.60 6.94 14.21
CA VAL A 12 23.74 8.10 14.49
C VAL A 12 22.70 8.27 13.39
N ALA A 13 23.09 8.16 12.12
CA ALA A 13 22.15 8.23 10.99
C ALA A 13 21.15 7.08 11.01
N GLY A 14 21.59 5.85 11.30
CA GLY A 14 20.72 4.68 11.48
C GLY A 14 19.78 4.83 12.68
N GLY A 15 20.27 5.39 13.80
CA GLY A 15 19.46 5.67 14.98
C GLY A 15 18.40 6.76 14.74
N LEU A 16 18.73 7.81 13.99
CA LEU A 16 17.79 8.86 13.59
C LEU A 16 16.67 8.36 12.67
N LEU A 17 16.95 7.38 11.81
CA LEU A 17 15.96 6.73 10.96
C LEU A 17 15.01 5.79 11.73
N LEU A 18 15.40 5.39 12.95
CA LEU A 18 14.60 4.52 13.84
C LEU A 18 13.80 5.31 14.87
N LEU A 19 13.95 6.65 14.93
CA LEU A 19 13.09 7.45 15.80
C LEU A 19 11.66 7.37 15.27
N PRO A 20 10.68 6.96 16.09
CA PRO A 20 9.28 7.04 15.72
C PRO A 20 8.94 8.53 15.58
N ALA A 21 8.89 9.03 14.36
CA ALA A 21 8.21 10.29 14.11
C ALA A 21 6.74 10.07 14.52
N PRO A 22 6.13 10.94 15.34
CA PRO A 22 4.71 10.86 15.58
C PRO A 22 4.04 10.99 14.20
N SER A 23 3.56 9.88 13.67
CA SER A 23 2.75 9.85 12.46
C SER A 23 1.38 10.41 12.84
N HIS A 24 1.32 11.72 13.07
CA HIS A 24 0.07 12.40 12.88
C HIS A 24 -0.25 12.22 11.41
N ALA A 25 -1.26 11.43 11.11
CA ALA A 25 -1.87 11.34 9.79
C ALA A 25 -2.58 12.69 9.49
N HIS A 26 -1.82 13.78 9.58
CA HIS A 26 -2.23 15.05 9.04
C HIS A 26 -2.15 14.89 7.54
N LEU A 27 -3.32 14.82 6.90
CA LEU A 27 -3.42 14.96 5.46
C LEU A 27 -2.53 16.12 5.04
N MET A 28 -1.50 15.81 4.26
CA MET A 28 -0.53 16.80 3.84
C MET A 28 -1.26 17.78 2.90
N ASN A 29 -1.38 19.04 3.35
CA ASN A 29 -1.85 20.11 2.47
C ASN A 29 -0.67 20.48 1.55
N THR A 30 -0.74 20.08 0.30
CA THR A 30 0.29 20.39 -0.71
C THR A 30 0.24 21.85 -1.17
N GLY A 31 -0.85 22.57 -0.88
CA GLY A 31 -1.14 23.89 -1.43
C GLY A 31 -1.57 23.87 -2.91
N LEU A 32 -1.60 22.69 -3.56
CA LEU A 32 -1.96 22.51 -4.97
C LEU A 32 -3.43 22.10 -5.15
N GLY A 33 -4.14 21.92 -4.04
CA GLY A 33 -5.57 21.58 -4.02
C GLY A 33 -5.87 20.10 -3.79
N PRO A 34 -7.18 19.77 -3.58
CA PRO A 34 -7.62 18.49 -3.06
C PRO A 34 -7.16 17.27 -3.86
N PHE A 35 -7.05 17.40 -5.20
CA PHE A 35 -6.57 16.30 -6.04
C PHE A 35 -5.13 15.91 -5.71
N TYR A 36 -4.23 16.89 -5.62
CA TYR A 36 -2.81 16.64 -5.30
C TYR A 36 -2.62 16.23 -3.84
N ASP A 37 -3.46 16.71 -2.94
CA ASP A 37 -3.49 16.27 -1.54
C ASP A 37 -3.86 14.79 -1.47
N GLY A 38 -4.83 14.33 -2.28
CA GLY A 38 -5.18 12.92 -2.42
C GLY A 38 -4.05 12.07 -2.99
N VAL A 39 -3.37 12.54 -4.05
CA VAL A 39 -2.18 11.86 -4.62
C VAL A 39 -1.10 11.70 -3.57
N SER A 40 -0.79 12.78 -2.83
CA SER A 40 0.22 12.78 -1.77
C SER A 40 -0.18 11.87 -0.62
N HIS A 41 -1.46 11.87 -0.22
CA HIS A 41 -1.97 11.00 0.81
C HIS A 41 -1.67 9.52 0.46
N PHE A 42 -2.07 9.05 -0.72
CA PHE A 42 -1.84 7.66 -1.12
C PHE A 42 -0.35 7.31 -1.19
N THR A 43 0.47 8.17 -1.77
CA THR A 43 1.90 7.89 -1.99
C THR A 43 2.72 7.93 -0.72
N LEU A 44 2.30 8.71 0.27
CA LEU A 44 3.02 8.89 1.55
C LEU A 44 2.41 8.08 2.70
N THR A 45 1.31 7.34 2.44
CA THR A 45 0.66 6.46 3.42
C THR A 45 1.05 5.00 3.13
N PRO A 46 2.07 4.44 3.83
CA PRO A 46 2.52 3.08 3.59
C PRO A 46 1.41 2.03 3.77
N GLU A 47 0.46 2.31 4.66
CA GLU A 47 -0.69 1.46 4.97
C GLU A 47 -1.58 1.19 3.76
N ASP A 48 -1.64 2.09 2.81
CA ASP A 48 -2.41 1.97 1.57
C ASP A 48 -1.51 1.55 0.40
N LEU A 49 -0.34 2.18 0.29
CA LEU A 49 0.59 1.97 -0.81
C LEU A 49 1.11 0.54 -0.87
N LEU A 50 1.63 0.01 0.27
CA LEU A 50 2.31 -1.30 0.26
C LEU A 50 1.36 -2.48 -0.03
N PRO A 51 0.13 -2.57 0.51
CA PRO A 51 -0.81 -3.62 0.11
C PRO A 51 -1.20 -3.54 -1.37
N ALA A 52 -1.39 -2.33 -1.90
CA ALA A 52 -1.69 -2.13 -3.32
C ALA A 52 -0.53 -2.59 -4.21
N LEU A 53 0.72 -2.26 -3.84
CA LEU A 53 1.91 -2.73 -4.54
C LEU A 53 2.11 -4.24 -4.40
N ALA A 54 1.86 -4.83 -3.23
CA ALA A 54 1.92 -6.27 -3.04
C ALA A 54 0.91 -7.01 -3.94
N LEU A 55 -0.32 -6.48 -4.05
CA LEU A 55 -1.31 -7.02 -4.97
C LEU A 55 -0.87 -6.89 -6.45
N ALA A 56 -0.26 -5.76 -6.83
CA ALA A 56 0.29 -5.54 -8.16
C ALA A 56 1.42 -6.54 -8.48
N LEU A 57 2.33 -6.79 -7.53
CA LEU A 57 3.38 -7.79 -7.64
C LEU A 57 2.78 -9.19 -7.83
N LEU A 58 1.83 -9.59 -6.99
CA LEU A 58 1.14 -10.88 -7.07
C LEU A 58 0.44 -11.06 -8.42
N ALA A 59 -0.30 -10.04 -8.87
CA ALA A 59 -1.02 -10.07 -10.14
C ALA A 59 -0.05 -10.13 -11.34
N GLY A 60 1.04 -9.37 -11.29
CA GLY A 60 2.11 -9.39 -12.31
C GLY A 60 2.80 -10.76 -12.41
N GLN A 61 3.07 -11.45 -11.27
CA GLN A 61 3.60 -12.82 -11.25
C GLN A 61 2.67 -13.81 -11.98
N ARG A 62 1.37 -13.54 -12.05
CA ARG A 62 0.36 -14.38 -12.74
C ARG A 62 0.12 -14.00 -14.19
N GLY A 63 0.79 -12.97 -14.68
CA GLY A 63 0.80 -12.56 -16.09
C GLY A 63 -0.14 -11.40 -16.41
N SER A 64 -0.09 -10.93 -17.65
CA SER A 64 -0.72 -9.68 -18.09
C SER A 64 -2.26 -9.68 -17.97
N ARG A 65 -2.92 -10.81 -18.18
CA ARG A 65 -4.38 -10.93 -18.03
C ARG A 65 -4.79 -10.70 -16.58
N THR A 66 -4.13 -11.39 -15.64
CA THR A 66 -4.40 -11.24 -14.20
C THR A 66 -4.05 -9.83 -13.73
N GLY A 67 -2.94 -9.26 -14.21
CA GLY A 67 -2.56 -7.89 -13.91
C GLY A 67 -3.64 -6.87 -14.29
N ARG A 68 -4.20 -6.98 -15.51
CA ARG A 68 -5.29 -6.08 -15.94
C ARG A 68 -6.57 -6.26 -15.13
N LEU A 69 -6.99 -7.52 -14.87
CA LEU A 69 -8.19 -7.78 -14.08
C LEU A 69 -8.06 -7.22 -12.66
N ALA A 70 -6.92 -7.45 -12.01
CA ALA A 70 -6.64 -6.94 -10.68
C ALA A 70 -6.58 -5.40 -10.64
N LEU A 71 -5.95 -4.76 -11.64
CA LEU A 71 -5.87 -3.31 -11.76
C LEU A 71 -7.25 -2.66 -11.78
N PHE A 72 -8.12 -3.11 -12.70
CA PHE A 72 -9.45 -2.51 -12.82
C PHE A 72 -10.33 -2.86 -11.62
N ALA A 73 -10.28 -4.11 -11.13
CA ALA A 73 -11.05 -4.52 -9.96
C ALA A 73 -10.65 -3.72 -8.71
N LEU A 74 -9.34 -3.55 -8.47
CA LEU A 74 -8.84 -2.77 -7.34
C LEU A 74 -9.26 -1.31 -7.42
N SER A 75 -9.03 -0.66 -8.57
CA SER A 75 -9.31 0.77 -8.73
C SER A 75 -10.79 1.09 -8.64
N LEU A 76 -11.66 0.27 -9.28
CA LEU A 76 -13.10 0.46 -9.22
C LEU A 76 -13.66 0.16 -7.82
N ALA A 77 -13.16 -0.88 -7.16
CA ALA A 77 -13.54 -1.21 -5.79
C ALA A 77 -13.08 -0.14 -4.80
N TRP A 78 -11.87 0.42 -4.98
CA TRP A 78 -11.36 1.53 -4.16
C TRP A 78 -12.22 2.78 -4.33
N LEU A 79 -12.62 3.10 -5.56
CA LEU A 79 -13.52 4.21 -5.82
C LEU A 79 -14.90 3.98 -5.17
N ALA A 80 -15.47 2.79 -5.34
CA ALA A 80 -16.78 2.46 -4.76
C ALA A 80 -16.74 2.49 -3.22
N GLY A 81 -15.73 1.86 -2.61
CA GLY A 81 -15.50 1.92 -1.17
C GLY A 81 -15.28 3.36 -0.69
N GLY A 82 -14.48 4.14 -1.43
CA GLY A 82 -14.20 5.53 -1.13
C GLY A 82 -15.44 6.42 -1.16
N LEU A 83 -16.31 6.25 -2.15
CA LEU A 83 -17.59 6.95 -2.21
C LEU A 83 -18.48 6.60 -1.00
N ALA A 84 -18.51 5.33 -0.60
CA ALA A 84 -19.23 4.92 0.61
C ALA A 84 -18.62 5.56 1.88
N GLY A 85 -17.29 5.62 1.98
CA GLY A 85 -16.60 6.27 3.10
C GLY A 85 -16.80 7.78 3.15
N LEU A 86 -16.92 8.46 2.00
CA LEU A 86 -17.26 9.88 1.93
C LEU A 86 -18.65 10.17 2.48
N THR A 87 -19.62 9.28 2.19
CA THR A 87 -21.04 9.46 2.58
C THR A 87 -21.32 9.00 4.00
N PHE A 88 -20.65 7.94 4.46
CA PHE A 88 -20.86 7.32 5.77
C PHE A 88 -19.52 7.16 6.51
N PRO A 89 -18.86 8.25 6.90
CA PRO A 89 -17.55 8.17 7.54
C PRO A 89 -17.66 7.52 8.91
N ALA A 90 -16.95 6.41 9.12
CA ALA A 90 -16.82 5.79 10.43
C ALA A 90 -15.46 6.11 11.05
N ASN A 91 -15.45 6.42 12.33
CA ASN A 91 -14.24 6.73 13.08
C ASN A 91 -13.65 5.42 13.65
N ARG A 92 -13.04 4.60 12.80
CA ARG A 92 -12.44 3.32 13.20
C ARG A 92 -10.97 3.27 12.82
N SER A 93 -10.14 2.73 13.70
CA SER A 93 -8.74 2.48 13.39
C SER A 93 -8.61 1.34 12.38
N ALA A 94 -7.76 1.52 11.38
CA ALA A 94 -7.53 0.55 10.31
C ALA A 94 -6.40 -0.45 10.62
N THR A 95 -5.77 -0.37 11.78
CA THR A 95 -4.54 -1.09 12.12
C THR A 95 -4.62 -2.60 11.86
N ALA A 96 -5.74 -3.25 12.27
CA ALA A 96 -5.91 -4.68 12.03
C ALA A 96 -6.01 -5.02 10.53
N LEU A 97 -6.76 -4.22 9.76
CA LEU A 97 -6.90 -4.40 8.33
C LEU A 97 -5.55 -4.25 7.62
N THR A 98 -4.83 -3.18 7.93
CA THR A 98 -3.49 -2.91 7.40
C THR A 98 -2.55 -4.08 7.69
N THR A 99 -2.46 -4.51 8.94
CA THR A 99 -1.61 -5.63 9.37
C THR A 99 -1.94 -6.91 8.59
N VAL A 100 -3.21 -7.27 8.49
CA VAL A 100 -3.65 -8.46 7.74
C VAL A 100 -3.33 -8.33 6.25
N SER A 101 -3.54 -7.15 5.66
CA SER A 101 -3.23 -6.89 4.25
C SER A 101 -1.73 -7.08 3.95
N PHE A 102 -0.85 -6.54 4.80
CA PHE A 102 0.61 -6.70 4.67
C PHE A 102 1.02 -8.17 4.76
N LEU A 103 0.54 -8.89 5.79
CA LEU A 103 0.87 -10.28 6.02
C LEU A 103 0.38 -11.18 4.89
N ALA A 104 -0.90 -11.06 4.54
CA ALA A 104 -1.52 -11.92 3.54
C ALA A 104 -0.92 -11.69 2.14
N LEU A 105 -0.92 -10.45 1.66
CA LEU A 105 -0.46 -10.15 0.31
C LEU A 105 1.06 -10.29 0.19
N GLY A 106 1.83 -9.79 1.17
CA GLY A 106 3.27 -9.96 1.20
C GLY A 106 3.69 -11.43 1.25
N GLY A 107 3.02 -12.22 2.08
CA GLY A 107 3.23 -13.68 2.17
C GLY A 107 2.91 -14.41 0.86
N LEU A 108 1.81 -14.07 0.19
CA LEU A 108 1.44 -14.65 -1.11
C LEU A 108 2.47 -14.31 -2.20
N VAL A 109 3.00 -13.08 -2.23
CA VAL A 109 4.07 -12.68 -3.16
C VAL A 109 5.36 -13.44 -2.85
N ALA A 110 5.76 -13.51 -1.58
CA ALA A 110 6.98 -14.21 -1.15
C ALA A 110 6.94 -15.70 -1.48
N ALA A 111 5.78 -16.33 -1.31
CA ALA A 111 5.54 -17.73 -1.64
C ALA A 111 5.43 -18.00 -3.16
N ASP A 112 5.40 -16.96 -4.01
CA ASP A 112 5.05 -17.07 -5.45
C ASP A 112 3.75 -17.86 -5.64
N ALA A 113 2.73 -17.55 -4.84
CA ALA A 113 1.48 -18.31 -4.76
C ALA A 113 0.78 -18.37 -6.13
N ARG A 114 0.56 -19.60 -6.64
CA ARG A 114 -0.03 -19.83 -7.96
C ARG A 114 -1.55 -19.74 -7.93
N LEU A 115 -2.06 -18.56 -7.55
CA LEU A 115 -3.48 -18.31 -7.51
C LEU A 115 -4.08 -18.18 -8.92
N ARG A 116 -5.32 -18.65 -9.07
CA ARG A 116 -6.12 -18.43 -10.28
C ARG A 116 -6.49 -16.94 -10.38
N PRO A 117 -6.69 -16.42 -11.61
CA PRO A 117 -7.04 -15.01 -11.80
C PRO A 117 -8.25 -14.55 -10.98
N GLU A 118 -9.24 -15.42 -10.79
CA GLU A 118 -10.47 -15.11 -10.05
C GLU A 118 -10.17 -14.82 -8.57
N TRP A 119 -9.23 -15.55 -7.94
CA TRP A 119 -8.83 -15.32 -6.56
C TRP A 119 -8.05 -14.01 -6.41
N VAL A 120 -7.15 -13.72 -7.35
CA VAL A 120 -6.41 -12.45 -7.34
C VAL A 120 -7.36 -11.26 -7.52
N THR A 121 -8.36 -11.41 -8.42
CA THR A 121 -9.40 -10.40 -8.62
C THR A 121 -10.27 -10.23 -7.38
N GLY A 122 -10.64 -11.33 -6.71
CA GLY A 122 -11.38 -11.29 -5.45
C GLY A 122 -10.62 -10.56 -4.35
N LEU A 123 -9.31 -10.82 -4.21
CA LEU A 123 -8.44 -10.09 -3.27
C LEU A 123 -8.39 -8.59 -3.61
N ALA A 124 -8.34 -8.26 -4.92
CA ALA A 124 -8.36 -6.87 -5.38
C ALA A 124 -9.66 -6.15 -5.00
N LEU A 125 -10.81 -6.82 -5.16
CA LEU A 125 -12.12 -6.26 -4.79
C LEU A 125 -12.21 -6.03 -3.28
N VAL A 126 -11.83 -7.02 -2.47
CA VAL A 126 -11.87 -6.91 -1.00
C VAL A 126 -10.94 -5.79 -0.52
N LEU A 127 -9.69 -5.78 -0.98
CA LEU A 127 -8.72 -4.76 -0.62
C LEU A 127 -9.22 -3.37 -1.03
N GLY A 128 -9.71 -3.24 -2.27
CA GLY A 128 -10.20 -1.99 -2.82
C GLY A 128 -11.38 -1.42 -2.02
N ILE A 129 -12.39 -2.23 -1.71
CA ILE A 129 -13.54 -1.76 -0.93
C ILE A 129 -13.11 -1.31 0.47
N LEU A 130 -12.33 -2.13 1.17
CA LEU A 130 -11.98 -1.87 2.57
C LEU A 130 -11.05 -0.65 2.71
N HIS A 131 -9.94 -0.62 1.96
CA HIS A 131 -9.02 0.52 1.99
C HIS A 131 -9.63 1.77 1.36
N GLY A 132 -10.40 1.61 0.27
CA GLY A 132 -11.15 2.71 -0.34
C GLY A 132 -12.10 3.37 0.65
N TYR A 133 -12.87 2.59 1.41
CA TYR A 133 -13.77 3.10 2.43
C TYR A 133 -13.04 3.94 3.49
N LEU A 134 -11.91 3.45 4.00
CA LEU A 134 -11.10 4.17 4.99
C LEU A 134 -10.55 5.49 4.42
N ASN A 135 -10.09 5.44 3.18
CA ASN A 135 -9.59 6.63 2.48
C ASN A 135 -10.71 7.64 2.22
N GLY A 136 -11.89 7.18 1.82
CA GLY A 136 -13.07 8.03 1.67
C GLY A 136 -13.46 8.72 2.97
N ALA A 137 -13.47 7.99 4.08
CA ALA A 137 -13.73 8.55 5.41
C ALA A 137 -12.68 9.60 5.80
N ALA A 138 -11.39 9.34 5.50
CA ALA A 138 -10.30 10.30 5.73
C ALA A 138 -10.47 11.56 4.87
N MET A 139 -10.82 11.41 3.59
CA MET A 139 -11.08 12.55 2.69
C MET A 139 -12.29 13.39 3.13
N SER A 140 -13.32 12.75 3.68
CA SER A 140 -14.48 13.43 4.28
C SER A 140 -14.07 14.29 5.49
N GLN A 141 -13.32 13.69 6.43
CA GLN A 141 -12.82 14.38 7.63
C GLN A 141 -11.90 15.56 7.30
N ALA A 142 -11.07 15.41 6.28
CA ALA A 142 -10.17 16.47 5.80
C ALA A 142 -10.85 17.52 4.93
N LYS A 143 -12.13 17.37 4.62
CA LYS A 143 -12.89 18.23 3.70
C LYS A 143 -12.34 18.31 2.28
N LEU A 144 -11.60 17.29 1.83
CA LEU A 144 -11.06 17.17 0.49
C LEU A 144 -12.08 16.58 -0.51
N GLY A 145 -13.09 15.88 0.00
CA GLY A 145 -14.24 15.38 -0.76
C GLY A 145 -13.85 14.44 -1.90
N ALA A 146 -14.70 14.44 -2.93
CA ALA A 146 -14.54 13.53 -4.08
C ALA A 146 -13.25 13.81 -4.90
N LEU A 147 -12.78 15.05 -4.97
CA LEU A 147 -11.54 15.38 -5.69
C LEU A 147 -10.31 14.75 -5.04
N GLY A 148 -10.25 14.74 -3.70
CA GLY A 148 -9.19 14.02 -2.98
C GLY A 148 -9.22 12.52 -3.25
N LEU A 149 -10.41 11.93 -3.25
CA LEU A 149 -10.59 10.52 -3.60
C LEU A 149 -10.16 10.20 -5.04
N VAL A 150 -10.48 11.06 -6.01
CA VAL A 150 -10.03 10.91 -7.40
C VAL A 150 -8.51 10.97 -7.49
N GLY A 151 -7.86 11.86 -6.71
CA GLY A 151 -6.40 11.91 -6.62
C GLY A 151 -5.80 10.59 -6.12
N ILE A 152 -6.35 10.02 -5.05
CA ILE A 152 -5.95 8.71 -4.49
C ILE A 152 -6.08 7.61 -5.56
N VAL A 153 -7.25 7.48 -6.18
CA VAL A 153 -7.52 6.43 -7.17
C VAL A 153 -6.63 6.57 -8.40
N THR A 154 -6.33 7.80 -8.82
CA THR A 154 -5.40 8.04 -9.92
C THR A 154 -3.98 7.58 -9.58
N ALA A 155 -3.46 7.95 -8.39
CA ALA A 155 -2.15 7.52 -7.94
C ALA A 155 -2.07 5.99 -7.79
N LEU A 156 -3.09 5.37 -7.20
CA LEU A 156 -3.25 3.92 -7.10
C LEU A 156 -3.18 3.26 -8.48
N PHE A 157 -4.00 3.73 -9.42
CA PHE A 157 -4.08 3.18 -10.78
C PHE A 157 -2.72 3.23 -11.48
N VAL A 158 -2.04 4.36 -11.41
CA VAL A 158 -0.70 4.54 -12.01
C VAL A 158 0.31 3.61 -11.35
N ALA A 159 0.39 3.60 -10.02
CA ALA A 159 1.36 2.78 -9.27
C ALA A 159 1.17 1.27 -9.56
N VAL A 160 -0.08 0.79 -9.49
CA VAL A 160 -0.40 -0.62 -9.75
C VAL A 160 -0.13 -0.99 -11.20
N THR A 161 -0.44 -0.11 -12.15
CA THR A 161 -0.14 -0.33 -13.58
C THR A 161 1.35 -0.49 -13.80
N LEU A 162 2.15 0.44 -13.28
CA LEU A 162 3.60 0.43 -13.48
C LEU A 162 4.24 -0.82 -12.86
N VAL A 163 3.87 -1.16 -11.62
CA VAL A 163 4.44 -2.32 -10.92
C VAL A 163 4.00 -3.64 -11.57
N ALA A 164 2.72 -3.80 -11.89
CA ALA A 164 2.25 -5.02 -12.54
C ALA A 164 2.87 -5.19 -13.94
N ALA A 165 2.96 -4.11 -14.73
CA ALA A 165 3.61 -4.14 -16.05
C ALA A 165 5.11 -4.47 -15.94
N LEU A 166 5.81 -3.87 -14.97
CA LEU A 166 7.20 -4.17 -14.70
C LEU A 166 7.39 -5.66 -14.41
N VAL A 167 6.61 -6.24 -13.48
CA VAL A 167 6.73 -7.65 -13.11
C VAL A 167 6.44 -8.57 -14.30
N VAL A 168 5.45 -8.25 -15.13
CA VAL A 168 5.13 -9.00 -16.35
C VAL A 168 6.29 -8.95 -17.36
N ALA A 169 7.01 -7.81 -17.44
CA ALA A 169 8.14 -7.63 -18.35
C ALA A 169 9.42 -8.34 -17.88
N LEU A 170 9.54 -8.65 -16.58
CA LEU A 170 10.72 -9.29 -15.99
C LEU A 170 10.86 -10.75 -16.48
N ARG A 171 11.93 -11.03 -17.24
CA ARG A 171 12.21 -12.37 -17.79
C ARG A 171 13.37 -13.07 -17.10
N ALA A 172 14.26 -12.33 -16.46
CA ALA A 172 15.45 -12.88 -15.83
C ALA A 172 15.08 -13.70 -14.58
N PRO A 173 15.70 -14.88 -14.36
CA PRO A 173 15.39 -15.74 -13.20
C PRO A 173 15.59 -15.04 -11.85
N TRP A 174 16.63 -14.21 -11.72
CA TRP A 174 16.90 -13.45 -10.50
C TRP A 174 15.78 -12.43 -10.18
N ALA A 175 15.09 -11.91 -11.21
CA ALA A 175 14.03 -10.93 -11.02
C ALA A 175 12.81 -11.54 -10.27
N ARG A 176 12.52 -12.82 -10.47
CA ARG A 176 11.52 -13.55 -9.67
C ARG A 176 11.91 -13.60 -8.19
N VAL A 177 13.20 -13.81 -7.92
CA VAL A 177 13.72 -13.80 -6.55
C VAL A 177 13.56 -12.40 -5.95
N ALA A 178 13.90 -11.34 -6.68
CA ALA A 178 13.74 -9.96 -6.23
C ALA A 178 12.28 -9.64 -5.87
N VAL A 179 11.32 -10.03 -6.71
CA VAL A 179 9.88 -9.84 -6.42
C VAL A 179 9.47 -10.57 -5.14
N ARG A 180 9.91 -11.82 -4.95
CA ARG A 180 9.62 -12.59 -3.74
C ARG A 180 10.25 -11.98 -2.49
N VAL A 181 11.49 -11.48 -2.60
CA VAL A 181 12.16 -10.77 -1.50
C VAL A 181 11.37 -9.50 -1.14
N THR A 182 10.90 -8.71 -2.11
CA THR A 182 10.01 -7.56 -1.85
C THR A 182 8.75 -7.99 -1.10
N GLY A 183 8.11 -9.07 -1.49
CA GLY A 183 6.97 -9.63 -0.77
C GLY A 183 7.30 -10.02 0.69
N SER A 184 8.48 -10.63 0.91
CA SER A 184 8.95 -10.98 2.26
C SER A 184 9.14 -9.75 3.16
N TRP A 185 9.67 -8.65 2.60
CA TRP A 185 9.81 -7.39 3.33
C TRP A 185 8.45 -6.79 3.70
N ILE A 186 7.48 -6.79 2.78
CA ILE A 186 6.12 -6.33 3.07
C ILE A 186 5.49 -7.18 4.18
N ALA A 187 5.61 -8.50 4.11
CA ALA A 187 5.11 -9.40 5.17
C ALA A 187 5.82 -9.16 6.50
N ALA A 188 7.13 -8.91 6.51
CA ALA A 188 7.90 -8.60 7.72
C ALA A 188 7.42 -7.30 8.38
N ILE A 189 7.09 -6.27 7.61
CA ILE A 189 6.46 -5.04 8.13
C ILE A 189 5.14 -5.38 8.81
N GLY A 190 4.30 -6.21 8.19
CA GLY A 190 3.05 -6.68 8.79
C GLY A 190 3.27 -7.42 10.11
N LEU A 191 4.30 -8.28 10.21
CA LEU A 191 4.64 -8.96 11.46
C LEU A 191 5.08 -7.98 12.55
N LEU A 192 5.86 -6.95 12.19
CA LEU A 192 6.28 -5.92 13.13
C LEU A 192 5.08 -5.13 13.67
N LEU A 193 4.14 -4.75 12.78
CA LEU A 193 2.90 -4.06 13.16
C LEU A 193 2.05 -4.94 14.09
N LEU A 194 1.94 -6.24 13.79
CA LEU A 194 1.23 -7.19 14.64
C LEU A 194 1.89 -7.30 16.01
N GLY A 195 3.22 -7.47 16.08
CA GLY A 195 3.95 -7.52 17.32
C GLY A 195 3.83 -6.26 18.17
N TRP A 196 3.76 -5.08 17.51
CA TRP A 196 3.55 -3.82 18.19
C TRP A 196 2.15 -3.71 18.81
N SER A 197 1.12 -4.20 18.10
CA SER A 197 -0.27 -4.14 18.59
C SER A 197 -0.45 -4.92 19.91
N PHE A 198 0.30 -6.00 20.14
CA PHE A 198 0.29 -6.75 21.40
C PHE A 198 1.00 -6.05 22.58
N ARG A 199 1.84 -5.06 22.29
CA ARG A 199 2.51 -4.29 23.36
C ARG A 199 1.70 -3.07 23.79
N ALA A 200 0.80 -2.61 22.95
CA ALA A 200 -0.05 -1.43 23.20
C ALA A 200 -1.40 -1.79 23.86
N ALA A 201 -1.69 -3.07 24.00
CA ALA A 201 -2.86 -3.61 24.70
C ALA A 201 -2.51 -3.95 26.15
#